data_d7ae97eba747f02a6b2b77a5da77a801
#
_entry.id   d7ae97eba747f02a6b2b77a5da77a801
#
_cell.length_a   1.000
_cell.length_b   1.000
_cell.length_c   1.000
_cell.angle_alpha   90.00
_cell.angle_beta   90.00
_cell.angle_gamma   90.00
#
_symmetry.space_group_name_H-M   'P 1'
#
loop_
_entity.id
_entity.type
_entity.pdbx_description
1 polymer ?
#
loop_
_entity_poly.entity_id
_entity_poly.type
_entity_poly.pdbx_seq_one_letter_code
_entity_poly.pdbx_strand_id
1 'polypeptide(L)'
;MGKSLDKLNELAAGQMSSWHEEAQWSRKNGDWLKRSSKIAFRILSELDRKGLSQKELAAKMGVSPQYVNKIVKGKENLSLETISKIEEALEISLISVNSYTYYTYADTPPVDSFSRQIHLSETRSSTISDDYVSYKDSQTNKNDAA
;
A
#
# COMPACT_ATOMS: atom_id res chain seq x y z
N MET A 1 51.60 4.55 3.13
CA MET A 1 50.30 3.94 2.74
C MET A 1 49.09 4.43 3.56
N GLY A 2 49.22 5.19 4.63
CA GLY A 2 48.15 5.63 5.50
C GLY A 2 47.21 6.71 4.93
N LYS A 3 47.72 7.70 4.22
CA LYS A 3 46.96 8.90 3.80
C LYS A 3 45.81 8.65 2.79
N SER A 4 45.88 7.60 1.99
CA SER A 4 44.82 7.26 1.03
C SER A 4 43.63 6.56 1.70
N LEU A 5 43.89 5.72 2.70
CA LEU A 5 42.84 5.04 3.48
C LEU A 5 42.12 6.00 4.39
N ASP A 6 42.82 6.95 5.01
CA ASP A 6 42.20 7.99 5.86
C ASP A 6 41.26 8.87 5.03
N LYS A 7 41.68 9.24 3.81
CA LYS A 7 40.84 10.05 2.91
C LYS A 7 39.60 9.30 2.39
N LEU A 8 39.76 7.99 2.14
CA LEU A 8 38.63 7.13 1.78
C LEU A 8 37.63 6.95 2.94
N ASN A 9 38.15 6.78 4.16
CA ASN A 9 37.31 6.68 5.35
C ASN A 9 36.58 8.00 5.66
N GLU A 10 37.23 9.14 5.43
CA GLU A 10 36.62 10.47 5.62
C GLU A 10 35.49 10.72 4.59
N LEU A 11 35.71 10.34 3.32
CA LEU A 11 34.69 10.41 2.27
C LEU A 11 33.53 9.44 2.52
N ALA A 12 33.84 8.22 2.98
CA ALA A 12 32.83 7.21 3.31
C ALA A 12 32.01 7.59 4.55
N ALA A 13 32.63 8.17 5.56
CA ALA A 13 31.94 8.63 6.78
C ALA A 13 30.94 9.76 6.49
N GLY A 14 31.31 10.71 5.64
CA GLY A 14 30.40 11.79 5.22
C GLY A 14 29.17 11.30 4.44
N GLN A 15 29.37 10.34 3.53
CA GLN A 15 28.27 9.75 2.76
C GLN A 15 27.40 8.82 3.62
N MET A 16 27.98 8.04 4.51
CA MET A 16 27.26 7.17 5.43
C MET A 16 26.33 7.97 6.37
N SER A 17 26.74 9.15 6.83
CA SER A 17 25.93 10.01 7.68
C SER A 17 24.63 10.46 6.98
N SER A 18 24.71 10.96 5.76
CA SER A 18 23.55 11.45 5.02
C SER A 18 22.58 10.32 4.64
N TRP A 19 23.09 9.16 4.27
CA TRP A 19 22.29 7.97 3.99
C TRP A 19 21.59 7.42 5.25
N HIS A 20 22.28 7.48 6.37
CA HIS A 20 21.72 7.02 7.64
C HIS A 20 20.58 7.92 8.10
N GLU A 21 20.73 9.23 8.00
CA GLU A 21 19.69 10.22 8.28
C GLU A 21 18.48 10.05 7.36
N GLU A 22 18.70 9.89 6.06
CA GLU A 22 17.63 9.66 5.10
C GLU A 22 16.90 8.33 5.35
N ALA A 23 17.63 7.27 5.71
CA ALA A 23 17.05 5.99 6.06
C ALA A 23 16.23 6.05 7.35
N GLN A 24 16.71 6.75 8.37
CA GLN A 24 15.98 6.96 9.62
C GLN A 24 14.72 7.80 9.38
N TRP A 25 14.84 8.89 8.62
CA TRP A 25 13.70 9.72 8.25
C TRP A 25 12.64 8.91 7.47
N SER A 26 13.06 8.12 6.49
CA SER A 26 12.17 7.27 5.70
C SER A 26 11.47 6.21 6.55
N ARG A 27 12.15 5.62 7.53
CA ARG A 27 11.55 4.67 8.47
C ARG A 27 10.48 5.35 9.34
N LYS A 28 10.81 6.53 9.89
CA LYS A 28 9.90 7.29 10.74
C LYS A 28 8.64 7.76 9.99
N ASN A 29 8.77 8.03 8.71
CA ASN A 29 7.70 8.57 7.85
C ASN A 29 7.10 7.52 6.90
N GLY A 30 7.46 6.25 7.04
CA GLY A 30 7.16 5.21 6.08
C GLY A 30 5.67 5.00 5.80
N ASP A 31 4.82 5.16 6.79
CA ASP A 31 3.38 4.88 6.63
C ASP A 31 2.68 5.88 5.72
N TRP A 32 2.92 7.18 5.93
CA TRP A 32 2.33 8.18 5.06
C TRP A 32 3.02 8.26 3.69
N LEU A 33 4.34 8.02 3.61
CA LEU A 33 5.07 7.93 2.35
C LEU A 33 4.54 6.81 1.45
N LYS A 34 4.26 5.63 2.01
CA LYS A 34 3.64 4.52 1.29
C LYS A 34 2.27 4.90 0.74
N ARG A 35 1.47 5.63 1.52
CA ARG A 35 0.15 6.12 1.08
C ARG A 35 0.29 7.16 -0.03
N SER A 36 1.17 8.14 0.15
CA SER A 36 1.45 9.17 -0.85
C SER A 36 1.92 8.55 -2.18
N SER A 37 2.83 7.58 -2.13
CA SER A 37 3.30 6.86 -3.33
C SER A 37 2.19 6.07 -4.03
N LYS A 38 1.27 5.44 -3.28
CA LYS A 38 0.11 4.75 -3.86
C LYS A 38 -0.85 5.72 -4.54
N ILE A 39 -1.10 6.88 -3.92
CA ILE A 39 -1.92 7.94 -4.50
C ILE A 39 -1.27 8.47 -5.78
N ALA A 40 0.03 8.79 -5.74
CA ALA A 40 0.79 9.24 -6.91
C ALA A 40 0.71 8.24 -8.07
N PHE A 41 0.89 6.95 -7.80
CA PHE A 41 0.75 5.90 -8.80
C PHE A 41 -0.66 5.85 -9.40
N ARG A 42 -1.69 5.96 -8.55
CA ARG A 42 -3.09 5.98 -9.03
C ARG A 42 -3.36 7.19 -9.91
N ILE A 43 -2.85 8.38 -9.54
CA ILE A 43 -2.97 9.59 -10.36
C ILE A 43 -2.31 9.39 -11.72
N LEU A 44 -1.06 8.89 -11.76
CA LEU A 44 -0.34 8.65 -13.02
C LEU A 44 -1.08 7.65 -13.91
N SER A 45 -1.60 6.57 -13.34
CA SER A 45 -2.38 5.56 -14.08
C SER A 45 -3.67 6.16 -14.67
N GLU A 46 -4.35 7.06 -13.95
CA GLU A 46 -5.56 7.71 -14.45
C GLU A 46 -5.25 8.78 -15.51
N LEU A 47 -4.14 9.49 -15.37
CA LEU A 47 -3.69 10.43 -16.40
C LEU A 47 -3.39 9.69 -17.72
N ASP A 48 -2.68 8.57 -17.65
CA ASP A 48 -2.38 7.74 -18.80
C ASP A 48 -3.67 7.18 -19.43
N ARG A 49 -4.57 6.62 -18.62
CA ARG A 49 -5.86 6.08 -19.07
C ARG A 49 -6.75 7.12 -19.77
N LYS A 50 -6.73 8.36 -19.27
CA LYS A 50 -7.55 9.48 -19.82
C LYS A 50 -6.82 10.27 -20.91
N GLY A 51 -5.55 9.98 -21.17
CA GLY A 51 -4.70 10.75 -22.10
C GLY A 51 -4.45 12.19 -21.65
N LEU A 52 -4.49 12.44 -20.32
CA LEU A 52 -4.30 13.77 -19.73
C LEU A 52 -2.85 13.99 -19.31
N SER A 53 -2.36 15.18 -19.56
CA SER A 53 -1.04 15.63 -19.06
C SER A 53 -1.13 16.14 -17.61
N GLN A 54 0.01 16.16 -16.91
CA GLN A 54 0.12 16.79 -15.58
C GLN A 54 -0.24 18.27 -15.60
N LYS A 55 -0.01 18.96 -16.74
CA LYS A 55 -0.35 20.37 -16.93
C LYS A 55 -1.87 20.58 -16.99
N GLU A 56 -2.57 19.70 -17.67
CA GLU A 56 -4.05 19.72 -17.74
C GLU A 56 -4.67 19.40 -16.39
N LEU A 57 -4.11 18.43 -15.64
CA LEU A 57 -4.53 18.17 -14.27
C LEU A 57 -4.34 19.40 -13.39
N ALA A 58 -3.19 20.08 -13.49
CA ALA A 58 -2.91 21.30 -12.73
C ALA A 58 -3.93 22.40 -13.04
N ALA A 59 -4.29 22.57 -14.32
CA ALA A 59 -5.31 23.53 -14.74
C ALA A 59 -6.69 23.20 -14.16
N LYS A 60 -7.11 21.93 -14.19
CA LYS A 60 -8.36 21.48 -13.60
C LYS A 60 -8.43 21.66 -12.08
N MET A 61 -7.32 21.44 -11.39
CA MET A 61 -7.20 21.63 -9.94
C MET A 61 -7.03 23.11 -9.52
N GLY A 62 -6.77 24.01 -10.45
CA GLY A 62 -6.44 25.40 -10.14
C GLY A 62 -5.10 25.59 -9.41
N VAL A 63 -4.11 24.74 -9.69
CA VAL A 63 -2.78 24.77 -9.05
C VAL A 63 -1.66 24.87 -10.09
N SER A 64 -0.42 25.09 -9.62
CA SER A 64 0.73 25.14 -10.52
C SER A 64 1.13 23.74 -11.02
N PRO A 65 1.63 23.61 -12.26
CA PRO A 65 2.16 22.35 -12.78
C PRO A 65 3.32 21.78 -11.93
N GLN A 66 4.13 22.65 -11.32
CA GLN A 66 5.21 22.25 -10.42
C GLN A 66 4.66 21.53 -9.17
N TYR A 67 3.50 21.98 -8.66
CA TYR A 67 2.87 21.34 -7.52
C TYR A 67 2.36 19.94 -7.88
N VAL A 68 1.71 19.77 -9.03
CA VAL A 68 1.31 18.44 -9.52
C VAL A 68 2.52 17.53 -9.70
N ASN A 69 3.63 18.04 -10.26
CA ASN A 69 4.88 17.27 -10.38
C ASN A 69 5.43 16.81 -9.04
N LYS A 70 5.31 17.59 -7.98
CA LYS A 70 5.67 17.16 -6.62
C LYS A 70 4.76 16.04 -6.11
N ILE A 71 3.45 16.17 -6.31
CA ILE A 71 2.46 15.18 -5.91
C ILE A 71 2.77 13.81 -6.56
N VAL A 72 2.99 13.79 -7.88
CA VAL A 72 3.22 12.52 -8.62
C VAL A 72 4.58 11.88 -8.33
N LYS A 73 5.51 12.59 -7.68
CA LYS A 73 6.73 12.01 -7.12
C LYS A 73 6.48 11.15 -5.87
N GLY A 74 5.29 11.24 -5.26
CA GLY A 74 4.88 10.40 -4.14
C GLY A 74 5.62 10.67 -2.82
N LYS A 75 6.21 11.85 -2.67
CA LYS A 75 6.95 12.27 -1.47
C LYS A 75 6.28 13.45 -0.74
N GLU A 76 5.10 13.88 -1.19
CA GLU A 76 4.35 14.99 -0.59
C GLU A 76 3.33 14.48 0.45
N ASN A 77 3.24 15.21 1.54
CA ASN A 77 2.17 15.00 2.52
C ASN A 77 0.91 15.72 2.04
N LEU A 78 -0.01 14.97 1.47
CA LEU A 78 -1.23 15.50 0.87
C LEU A 78 -2.28 15.82 1.93
N SER A 79 -2.80 17.05 1.89
CA SER A 79 -3.97 17.41 2.68
C SER A 79 -5.23 16.78 2.09
N LEU A 80 -6.27 16.60 2.91
CA LEU A 80 -7.59 16.12 2.44
C LEU A 80 -8.17 17.06 1.36
N GLU A 81 -7.96 18.36 1.50
CA GLU A 81 -8.38 19.34 0.48
C GLU A 81 -7.70 19.06 -0.87
N THR A 82 -6.39 18.80 -0.86
CA THR A 82 -5.66 18.46 -2.08
C THR A 82 -6.16 17.17 -2.71
N ILE A 83 -6.40 16.15 -1.88
CA ILE A 83 -6.93 14.86 -2.33
C ILE A 83 -8.30 15.05 -2.97
N SER A 84 -9.21 15.80 -2.34
CA SER A 84 -10.55 16.08 -2.88
C SER A 84 -10.49 16.81 -4.22
N LYS A 85 -9.59 17.78 -4.38
CA LYS A 85 -9.38 18.47 -5.67
C LYS A 85 -8.89 17.52 -6.77
N ILE A 86 -8.04 16.56 -6.43
CA ILE A 86 -7.57 15.54 -7.38
C ILE A 86 -8.71 14.60 -7.76
N GLU A 87 -9.48 14.13 -6.76
CA GLU A 87 -10.63 13.25 -6.97
C GLU A 87 -11.67 13.89 -7.90
N GLU A 88 -11.99 15.17 -7.66
CA GLU A 88 -12.89 15.95 -8.51
C GLU A 88 -12.34 16.15 -9.93
N ALA A 89 -11.06 16.55 -10.07
CA ALA A 89 -10.43 16.79 -11.36
C ALA A 89 -10.31 15.53 -12.24
N LEU A 90 -10.10 14.37 -11.62
CA LEU A 90 -9.97 13.08 -12.28
C LEU A 90 -11.24 12.22 -12.24
N GLU A 91 -12.29 12.65 -11.50
CA GLU A 91 -13.54 11.89 -11.33
C GLU A 91 -13.29 10.46 -10.81
N ILE A 92 -12.44 10.34 -9.81
CA ILE A 92 -12.06 9.07 -9.17
C ILE A 92 -12.12 9.19 -7.66
N SER A 93 -12.13 8.04 -6.97
CA SER A 93 -11.90 7.98 -5.53
C SER A 93 -10.47 7.51 -5.25
N LEU A 94 -9.72 8.29 -4.47
CA LEU A 94 -8.36 7.97 -4.04
C LEU A 94 -8.33 7.40 -2.63
N ILE A 95 -9.22 7.90 -1.77
CA ILE A 95 -9.35 7.44 -0.38
C ILE A 95 -10.80 7.05 -0.11
N SER A 96 -10.99 6.04 0.71
CA SER A 96 -12.29 5.66 1.25
C SER A 96 -12.22 5.63 2.77
N VAL A 97 -13.21 6.22 3.42
CA VAL A 97 -13.40 6.10 4.86
C VAL A 97 -14.40 4.98 5.09
N ASN A 98 -14.00 3.95 5.83
CA ASN A 98 -14.91 2.88 6.19
C ASN A 98 -16.06 3.46 7.02
N SER A 99 -17.24 3.61 6.41
CA SER A 99 -18.46 3.87 7.14
C SER A 99 -18.88 2.56 7.82
N TYR A 100 -18.90 2.53 9.15
CA TYR A 100 -19.53 1.45 9.87
C TYR A 100 -21.03 1.55 9.58
N THR A 101 -21.57 0.62 8.81
CA THR A 101 -23.00 0.47 8.66
C THR A 101 -23.50 -0.08 9.99
N TYR A 102 -24.15 0.76 10.80
CA TYR A 102 -24.88 0.28 11.96
C TYR A 102 -26.10 -0.47 11.42
N TYR A 103 -26.06 -1.79 11.47
CA TYR A 103 -27.23 -2.60 11.22
C TYR A 103 -28.23 -2.30 12.34
N THR A 104 -29.36 -1.69 11.99
CA THR A 104 -30.49 -1.61 12.92
C THR A 104 -31.08 -3.01 13.06
N TYR A 105 -31.76 -3.29 14.17
CA TYR A 105 -32.41 -4.59 14.41
C TYR A 105 -33.37 -5.03 13.28
N ALA A 106 -33.83 -4.09 12.46
CA ALA A 106 -34.69 -4.35 11.29
C ALA A 106 -33.90 -4.95 10.09
N ASP A 107 -32.57 -4.73 10.03
CA ASP A 107 -31.69 -5.19 8.93
C ASP A 107 -30.94 -6.49 9.25
N THR A 108 -31.16 -7.06 10.45
CA THR A 108 -30.57 -8.38 10.78
C THR A 108 -31.33 -9.47 10.01
N PRO A 109 -30.64 -10.25 9.17
CA PRO A 109 -31.29 -11.37 8.50
C PRO A 109 -31.81 -12.36 9.57
N PRO A 110 -32.94 -13.02 9.33
CA PRO A 110 -33.48 -14.01 10.27
C PRO A 110 -32.42 -15.06 10.61
N VAL A 111 -32.37 -15.46 11.87
CA VAL A 111 -31.37 -16.40 12.43
C VAL A 111 -31.20 -17.69 11.62
N ASP A 112 -32.21 -18.11 10.86
CA ASP A 112 -32.12 -19.29 9.98
C ASP A 112 -31.15 -19.13 8.81
N SER A 113 -30.90 -17.89 8.35
CA SER A 113 -29.91 -17.62 7.28
C SER A 113 -28.49 -17.68 7.80
N PHE A 114 -28.26 -17.37 9.07
CA PHE A 114 -26.94 -17.44 9.71
C PHE A 114 -26.49 -18.89 9.94
N SER A 115 -27.41 -19.74 10.33
CA SER A 115 -27.14 -21.17 10.53
C SER A 115 -26.73 -21.89 9.23
N ARG A 116 -27.32 -21.51 8.09
CA ARG A 116 -26.93 -22.06 6.78
C ARG A 116 -25.53 -21.61 6.31
N GLN A 117 -25.13 -20.39 6.64
CA GLN A 117 -23.83 -19.88 6.23
C GLN A 117 -22.68 -20.54 7.03
N ILE A 118 -22.91 -20.84 8.31
CA ILE A 118 -21.93 -21.56 9.15
C ILE A 118 -21.76 -23.01 8.64
N HIS A 119 -22.85 -23.66 8.25
CA HIS A 119 -22.77 -25.05 7.75
C HIS A 119 -22.04 -25.17 6.39
N LEU A 120 -22.12 -24.13 5.54
CA LEU A 120 -21.35 -24.06 4.29
C LEU A 120 -19.88 -23.74 4.48
N SER A 121 -19.49 -23.05 5.57
CA SER A 121 -18.10 -22.78 5.89
C SER A 121 -17.39 -23.97 6.55
N GLU A 122 -18.12 -24.76 7.35
CA GLU A 122 -17.56 -25.98 7.95
C GLU A 122 -17.32 -27.08 6.92
N THR A 123 -18.18 -27.25 5.92
CA THR A 123 -17.96 -28.22 4.83
C THR A 123 -16.80 -27.84 3.89
N ARG A 124 -16.43 -26.57 3.79
CA ARG A 124 -15.24 -26.15 3.03
C ARG A 124 -13.93 -26.27 3.83
N SER A 125 -14.00 -26.19 5.15
CA SER A 125 -12.81 -26.31 6.03
C SER A 125 -12.34 -27.76 6.17
N SER A 126 -13.26 -28.74 6.10
CA SER A 126 -12.91 -30.17 6.25
C SER A 126 -12.18 -30.76 5.05
N THR A 127 -12.38 -30.20 3.84
CA THR A 127 -11.70 -30.68 2.62
C THR A 127 -10.24 -30.19 2.50
N ILE A 128 -9.85 -29.13 3.23
CA ILE A 128 -8.48 -28.60 3.17
C ILE A 128 -7.56 -29.30 4.20
N SER A 129 -8.13 -29.88 5.27
CA SER A 129 -7.34 -30.54 6.31
C SER A 129 -6.84 -31.93 5.91
N ASP A 130 -7.57 -32.65 5.06
CA ASP A 130 -7.19 -34.01 4.68
C ASP A 130 -6.02 -34.06 3.70
N ASP A 131 -5.91 -33.05 2.79
CA ASP A 131 -4.78 -32.93 1.87
C ASP A 131 -3.47 -32.52 2.58
N TYR A 132 -3.58 -31.78 3.70
CA TYR A 132 -2.39 -31.32 4.43
C TYR A 132 -1.79 -32.42 5.33
N VAL A 133 -2.62 -33.33 5.84
CA VAL A 133 -2.16 -34.46 6.65
C VAL A 133 -1.47 -35.51 5.78
N SER A 134 -1.97 -35.75 4.55
CA SER A 134 -1.34 -36.70 3.64
C SER A 134 0.03 -36.26 3.13
N TYR A 135 0.28 -34.94 3.07
CA TYR A 135 1.57 -34.40 2.67
C TYR A 135 2.64 -34.53 3.77
N LYS A 136 2.25 -34.47 5.04
CA LYS A 136 3.20 -34.62 6.17
C LYS A 136 3.67 -36.07 6.35
N ASP A 137 2.80 -37.03 6.15
CA ASP A 137 3.16 -38.46 6.28
C ASP A 137 4.08 -38.94 5.16
N SER A 138 4.06 -38.32 4.00
CA SER A 138 4.97 -38.64 2.89
C SER A 138 6.39 -38.09 3.07
N GLN A 139 6.61 -37.12 3.96
CA GLN A 139 7.93 -36.53 4.22
C GLN A 139 8.68 -37.22 5.37
N THR A 140 7.95 -37.80 6.35
CA THR A 140 8.59 -38.47 7.48
C THR A 140 9.11 -39.88 7.14
N ASN A 141 8.63 -40.47 6.07
CA ASN A 141 9.08 -41.85 5.67
C ASN A 141 10.32 -41.86 4.76
N LYS A 142 10.93 -40.71 4.48
CA LYS A 142 12.17 -40.61 3.67
C LYS A 142 13.47 -40.46 4.49
N ASN A 143 13.36 -40.23 5.80
CA ASN A 143 14.55 -39.98 6.64
C ASN A 143 14.95 -41.18 7.52
N ASP A 144 14.19 -42.27 7.50
CA ASP A 144 14.52 -43.48 8.31
C ASP A 144 15.12 -44.62 7.49
N ALA A 145 15.55 -44.36 6.25
CA ALA A 145 16.24 -45.35 5.43
C ALA A 145 17.60 -44.79 4.92
N ALA A 146 18.56 -44.62 5.86
CA ALA A 146 19.99 -44.46 5.57
C ALA A 146 20.81 -44.83 6.83
#